data_de34401ce4265b28f7bfa4dde8df1985
#
_entry.id   de34401ce4265b28f7bfa4dde8df1985
#
_cell.length_a   1.000
_cell.length_b   1.000
_cell.length_c   1.000
_cell.angle_alpha   90.00
_cell.angle_beta   90.00
_cell.angle_gamma   90.00
#
_symmetry.space_group_name_H-M   'P 1'
#
loop_
_entity.id
_entity.type
_entity.pdbx_description
1 polymer ?
#
loop_
_entity_poly.entity_id
_entity_poly.type
_entity_poly.pdbx_seq_one_letter_code
_entity_poly.pdbx_strand_id
1 'polypeptide(L)'
;MLAADAIELSSGWFLENAWLVGLIPVVGFFLIIFFGKRLPMKGAEVALASMAVTLMIAVGGAIQWIQRTDSAKESGAEAGGLLQAFGRTLPQATEGEAKPFITPVVTTWVWWQNSGLEFGIGSSIDGLAILLITLVAFITLLVMIFSVDYVRGDRRYTHFFAAMTLFSGGMLIMVMSENMVQLILGWEIMGLTSFMLIGHWWEEEANSRAALKAFFTVRVGDVGLLVGTAIIFFGANQWAVDNLDSNGFNIAAIQAWALSGEANT
;
A
#
# COMPACT_ATOMS: atom_id res chain seq x y z
N MET A 1 -8.19 -1.74 -31.98
CA MET A 1 -9.13 -2.84 -31.80
C MET A 1 -8.33 -4.13 -31.63
N LEU A 2 -7.79 -4.35 -30.45
CA LEU A 2 -7.18 -5.59 -29.99
C LEU A 2 -7.36 -5.61 -28.46
N ALA A 3 -8.62 -5.72 -28.02
CA ALA A 3 -8.89 -6.29 -26.72
C ALA A 3 -8.69 -7.80 -26.93
N ALA A 4 -7.47 -8.28 -26.75
CA ALA A 4 -7.25 -9.69 -26.50
C ALA A 4 -8.06 -10.01 -25.24
N ASP A 5 -8.89 -11.05 -25.31
CA ASP A 5 -9.73 -11.54 -24.24
C ASP A 5 -8.90 -11.76 -22.98
N ALA A 6 -8.72 -10.68 -22.21
CA ALA A 6 -8.26 -10.81 -20.83
C ALA A 6 -9.36 -11.61 -20.13
N ILE A 7 -9.06 -12.85 -19.78
CA ILE A 7 -9.98 -13.69 -19.01
C ILE A 7 -10.32 -12.86 -17.78
N GLU A 8 -11.55 -12.35 -17.70
CA GLU A 8 -12.06 -11.66 -16.52
C GLU A 8 -12.16 -12.68 -15.39
N LEU A 9 -11.04 -12.85 -14.71
CA LEU A 9 -11.01 -13.63 -13.49
C LEU A 9 -11.82 -12.86 -12.45
N SER A 10 -12.86 -13.47 -11.92
CA SER A 10 -13.71 -12.85 -10.91
C SER A 10 -12.85 -12.37 -9.74
N SER A 11 -12.91 -11.08 -9.46
CA SER A 11 -12.37 -10.49 -8.25
C SER A 11 -13.39 -10.73 -7.13
N GLY A 12 -13.00 -11.39 -6.07
CA GLY A 12 -13.92 -11.60 -4.94
C GLY A 12 -14.03 -10.33 -4.07
N TRP A 13 -15.06 -10.29 -3.23
CA TRP A 13 -15.38 -9.14 -2.38
C TRP A 13 -14.18 -8.59 -1.58
N PHE A 14 -13.32 -9.44 -1.03
CA PHE A 14 -12.17 -9.01 -0.22
C PHE A 14 -11.10 -8.28 -1.06
N LEU A 15 -10.88 -8.70 -2.30
CA LEU A 15 -9.94 -8.04 -3.20
C LEU A 15 -10.47 -6.70 -3.71
N GLU A 16 -11.76 -6.63 -4.05
CA GLU A 16 -12.41 -5.39 -4.49
C GLU A 16 -12.48 -4.34 -3.37
N ASN A 17 -12.60 -4.79 -2.12
CA ASN A 17 -12.67 -3.92 -0.96
C ASN A 17 -11.36 -3.89 -0.16
N ALA A 18 -10.23 -4.20 -0.78
CA ALA A 18 -8.93 -4.22 -0.12
C ALA A 18 -8.53 -2.85 0.46
N TRP A 19 -9.05 -1.74 -0.08
CA TRP A 19 -8.87 -0.39 0.47
C TRP A 19 -9.31 -0.24 1.94
N LEU A 20 -10.24 -1.09 2.40
CA LEU A 20 -10.66 -1.14 3.80
C LEU A 20 -9.51 -1.48 4.74
N VAL A 21 -8.55 -2.27 4.27
CA VAL A 21 -7.37 -2.70 5.04
C VAL A 21 -6.55 -1.49 5.53
N GLY A 22 -6.41 -0.46 4.70
CA GLY A 22 -5.74 0.79 5.10
C GLY A 22 -6.66 1.73 5.90
N LEU A 23 -7.93 1.81 5.53
CA LEU A 23 -8.89 2.73 6.15
C LEU A 23 -9.21 2.36 7.59
N ILE A 24 -9.43 1.08 7.89
CA ILE A 24 -9.83 0.63 9.24
C ILE A 24 -8.85 1.06 10.32
N PRO A 25 -7.52 0.87 10.19
CA PRO A 25 -6.57 1.37 11.18
C PRO A 25 -6.57 2.91 11.29
N VAL A 26 -6.73 3.63 10.18
CA VAL A 26 -6.79 5.10 10.21
C VAL A 26 -8.03 5.57 10.98
N VAL A 27 -9.19 4.98 10.76
CA VAL A 27 -10.40 5.26 11.55
C VAL A 27 -10.18 4.86 13.02
N GLY A 28 -9.56 3.70 13.27
CA GLY A 28 -9.18 3.24 14.59
C GLY A 28 -8.31 4.26 15.33
N PHE A 29 -7.32 4.85 14.67
CA PHE A 29 -6.50 5.92 15.22
C PHE A 29 -7.33 7.12 15.70
N PHE A 30 -8.25 7.62 14.87
CA PHE A 30 -9.11 8.74 15.26
C PHE A 30 -10.02 8.38 16.46
N LEU A 31 -10.58 7.18 16.45
CA LEU A 31 -11.38 6.70 17.58
C LEU A 31 -10.56 6.64 18.88
N ILE A 32 -9.31 6.18 18.81
CA ILE A 32 -8.42 6.13 19.98
C ILE A 32 -8.07 7.54 20.47
N ILE A 33 -7.73 8.46 19.56
CA ILE A 33 -7.37 9.84 19.95
C ILE A 33 -8.55 10.54 20.63
N PHE A 34 -9.76 10.46 20.07
CA PHE A 34 -10.91 11.19 20.58
C PHE A 34 -11.57 10.52 21.78
N PHE A 35 -11.64 9.20 21.79
CA PHE A 35 -12.43 8.45 22.78
C PHE A 35 -11.59 7.50 23.65
N GLY A 36 -10.35 7.20 23.28
CA GLY A 36 -9.54 6.15 23.92
C GLY A 36 -9.40 6.30 25.44
N LYS A 37 -9.23 7.53 25.94
CA LYS A 37 -9.13 7.79 27.38
C LYS A 37 -10.41 7.45 28.19
N ARG A 38 -11.57 7.35 27.51
CA ARG A 38 -12.86 7.00 28.11
C ARG A 38 -13.15 5.51 28.08
N LEU A 39 -12.38 4.75 27.33
CA LEU A 39 -12.57 3.32 27.14
C LEU A 39 -11.92 2.51 28.27
N PRO A 40 -12.41 1.31 28.58
CA PRO A 40 -11.93 0.46 29.69
C PRO A 40 -10.43 0.14 29.58
N MET A 41 -9.93 -0.20 28.39
CA MET A 41 -8.51 -0.47 28.12
C MET A 41 -7.79 0.74 27.50
N LYS A 42 -8.31 1.95 27.73
CA LYS A 42 -7.69 3.21 27.29
C LYS A 42 -7.34 3.24 25.78
N GLY A 43 -8.12 2.57 24.95
CA GLY A 43 -8.00 2.54 23.50
C GLY A 43 -7.27 1.33 22.91
N ALA A 44 -6.65 0.48 23.72
CA ALA A 44 -6.02 -0.75 23.23
C ALA A 44 -7.04 -1.70 22.57
N GLU A 45 -8.26 -1.79 23.09
CA GLU A 45 -9.34 -2.57 22.52
C GLU A 45 -9.69 -2.14 21.09
N VAL A 46 -9.71 -0.85 20.81
CA VAL A 46 -9.97 -0.33 19.45
C VAL A 46 -8.79 -0.65 18.53
N ALA A 47 -7.56 -0.50 19.01
CA ALA A 47 -6.36 -0.85 18.25
C ALA A 47 -6.35 -2.33 17.87
N LEU A 48 -6.56 -3.21 18.85
CA LEU A 48 -6.62 -4.66 18.64
C LEU A 48 -7.78 -5.06 17.71
N ALA A 49 -8.98 -4.50 17.94
CA ALA A 49 -10.15 -4.79 17.11
C ALA A 49 -9.93 -4.34 15.66
N SER A 50 -9.42 -3.13 15.44
CA SER A 50 -9.12 -2.63 14.08
C SER A 50 -8.12 -3.52 13.36
N MET A 51 -7.03 -3.91 14.02
CA MET A 51 -6.03 -4.80 13.40
C MET A 51 -6.51 -6.23 13.21
N ALA A 52 -7.35 -6.76 14.12
CA ALA A 52 -7.95 -8.08 13.94
C ALA A 52 -8.91 -8.10 12.73
N VAL A 53 -9.74 -7.08 12.56
CA VAL A 53 -10.61 -6.94 11.38
C VAL A 53 -9.77 -6.77 10.11
N THR A 54 -8.73 -5.95 10.15
CA THR A 54 -7.78 -5.77 9.05
C THR A 54 -7.14 -7.10 8.64
N LEU A 55 -6.68 -7.89 9.61
CA LEU A 55 -6.10 -9.21 9.34
C LEU A 55 -7.13 -10.18 8.74
N MET A 56 -8.38 -10.19 9.21
CA MET A 56 -9.43 -11.03 8.63
C MET A 56 -9.67 -10.69 7.15
N ILE A 57 -9.72 -9.40 6.80
CA ILE A 57 -9.89 -8.96 5.42
C ILE A 57 -8.65 -9.35 4.59
N ALA A 58 -7.44 -9.16 5.13
CA ALA A 58 -6.19 -9.50 4.45
C ALA A 58 -6.09 -11.01 4.15
N VAL A 59 -6.42 -11.86 5.13
CA VAL A 59 -6.44 -13.33 4.95
C VAL A 59 -7.52 -13.73 3.94
N GLY A 60 -8.72 -13.15 4.01
CA GLY A 60 -9.77 -13.37 3.02
C GLY A 60 -9.32 -12.99 1.61
N GLY A 61 -8.64 -11.85 1.45
CA GLY A 61 -8.03 -11.42 0.20
C GLY A 61 -6.94 -12.39 -0.29
N ALA A 62 -6.09 -12.88 0.62
CA ALA A 62 -5.05 -13.86 0.28
C ALA A 62 -5.66 -15.18 -0.23
N ILE A 63 -6.71 -15.67 0.40
CA ILE A 63 -7.43 -16.87 -0.07
C ILE A 63 -8.02 -16.64 -1.46
N GLN A 64 -8.70 -15.50 -1.68
CA GLN A 64 -9.25 -15.16 -2.99
C GLN A 64 -8.17 -14.99 -4.06
N TRP A 65 -7.02 -14.43 -3.70
CA TRP A 65 -5.89 -14.33 -4.63
C TRP A 65 -5.36 -15.72 -5.04
N ILE A 66 -5.21 -16.65 -4.09
CA ILE A 66 -4.79 -18.03 -4.38
C ILE A 66 -5.81 -18.72 -5.30
N GLN A 67 -7.11 -18.61 -5.01
CA GLN A 67 -8.16 -19.16 -5.88
C GLN A 67 -8.11 -18.57 -7.29
N ARG A 68 -7.87 -17.27 -7.40
CA ARG A 68 -7.71 -16.59 -8.70
C ARG A 68 -6.48 -17.10 -9.47
N THR A 69 -5.36 -17.37 -8.76
CA THR A 69 -4.17 -17.95 -9.39
C THR A 69 -4.40 -19.38 -9.89
N ASP A 70 -5.15 -20.16 -9.15
CA ASP A 70 -5.47 -21.55 -9.56
C ASP A 70 -6.45 -21.57 -10.73
N SER A 71 -7.49 -20.73 -10.72
CA SER A 71 -8.41 -20.59 -11.87
C SER A 71 -7.68 -20.10 -13.14
N ALA A 72 -6.69 -19.21 -13.00
CA ALA A 72 -5.87 -18.76 -14.12
C ALA A 72 -5.02 -19.89 -14.73
N LYS A 73 -4.49 -20.78 -13.92
CA LYS A 73 -3.75 -21.97 -14.40
C LYS A 73 -4.66 -22.94 -15.13
N GLU A 74 -5.86 -23.19 -14.61
CA GLU A 74 -6.86 -24.09 -15.22
C GLU A 74 -7.38 -23.55 -16.57
N SER A 75 -7.55 -22.23 -16.69
CA SER A 75 -8.04 -21.61 -17.92
C SER A 75 -6.99 -21.46 -19.02
N GLY A 76 -5.74 -21.86 -18.78
CA GLY A 76 -4.66 -21.74 -19.76
C GLY A 76 -4.31 -20.28 -20.11
N ALA A 77 -4.61 -19.34 -19.21
CA ALA A 77 -4.31 -17.92 -19.38
C ALA A 77 -2.79 -17.73 -19.53
N GLU A 78 -2.35 -17.58 -20.78
CA GLU A 78 -0.93 -17.41 -21.09
C GLU A 78 -0.37 -16.11 -20.50
N ALA A 79 0.90 -16.18 -20.07
CA ALA A 79 1.67 -15.09 -19.47
C ALA A 79 1.96 -13.91 -20.41
N GLY A 80 1.07 -13.65 -21.37
CA GLY A 80 1.30 -12.69 -22.44
C GLY A 80 0.53 -11.36 -22.34
N GLY A 81 -0.50 -11.28 -21.49
CA GLY A 81 -1.51 -10.21 -21.62
C GLY A 81 -0.97 -8.79 -21.54
N LEU A 82 -0.17 -8.45 -20.57
CA LEU A 82 0.35 -7.08 -20.41
C LEU A 82 1.48 -6.78 -21.40
N LEU A 83 2.40 -7.71 -21.63
CA LEU A 83 3.53 -7.52 -22.56
C LEU A 83 3.11 -7.60 -24.01
N GLN A 84 2.07 -8.39 -24.36
CA GLN A 84 1.44 -8.35 -25.67
C GLN A 84 0.64 -7.07 -25.91
N ALA A 85 -0.03 -6.54 -24.90
CA ALA A 85 -0.70 -5.24 -24.99
C ALA A 85 0.27 -4.09 -25.30
N PHE A 86 1.56 -4.24 -24.91
CA PHE A 86 2.61 -3.25 -25.19
C PHE A 86 3.47 -3.58 -26.40
N GLY A 87 3.05 -4.54 -27.28
CA GLY A 87 3.69 -4.82 -28.56
C GLY A 87 5.10 -5.42 -28.48
N ARG A 88 5.52 -5.90 -27.33
CA ARG A 88 6.81 -6.56 -27.14
C ARG A 88 6.63 -8.08 -27.17
N THR A 89 7.02 -8.69 -28.29
CA THR A 89 7.31 -10.14 -28.30
C THR A 89 8.53 -10.37 -27.43
N LEU A 90 8.34 -10.98 -26.26
CA LEU A 90 9.47 -11.59 -25.55
C LEU A 90 10.16 -12.58 -26.50
N PRO A 91 11.51 -12.70 -26.48
CA PRO A 91 12.17 -13.83 -27.12
C PRO A 91 11.45 -15.08 -26.63
N GLN A 92 11.02 -15.93 -27.54
CA GLN A 92 10.30 -17.17 -27.24
C GLN A 92 10.99 -17.84 -26.06
N ALA A 93 10.37 -17.79 -24.91
CA ALA A 93 10.74 -18.66 -23.82
C ALA A 93 10.55 -20.06 -24.36
N THR A 94 11.62 -20.82 -24.40
CA THR A 94 11.62 -22.26 -24.71
C THR A 94 10.38 -22.89 -24.10
N GLU A 95 9.68 -23.71 -24.86
CA GLU A 95 8.47 -24.45 -24.51
C GLU A 95 8.65 -25.18 -23.16
N GLY A 96 8.39 -24.49 -22.09
CA GLY A 96 8.54 -24.94 -20.71
C GLY A 96 7.93 -23.91 -19.77
N GLU A 97 6.63 -24.07 -19.49
CA GLU A 97 5.92 -23.43 -18.36
C GLU A 97 5.99 -21.90 -18.30
N ALA A 98 5.47 -21.21 -19.29
CA ALA A 98 5.12 -19.79 -19.15
C ALA A 98 4.03 -19.69 -18.06
N LYS A 99 4.40 -19.20 -16.86
CA LYS A 99 3.45 -19.01 -15.77
C LYS A 99 2.46 -17.90 -16.16
N PRO A 100 1.15 -18.13 -15.99
CA PRO A 100 0.14 -17.14 -16.38
C PRO A 100 0.35 -15.84 -15.60
N PHE A 101 0.35 -14.73 -16.32
CA PHE A 101 0.37 -13.40 -15.68
C PHE A 101 -1.04 -13.06 -15.18
N ILE A 102 -1.16 -12.77 -13.90
CA ILE A 102 -2.43 -12.40 -13.29
C ILE A 102 -2.45 -10.90 -13.11
N THR A 103 -3.42 -10.26 -13.74
CA THR A 103 -3.61 -8.81 -13.62
C THR A 103 -3.92 -8.41 -12.19
N PRO A 104 -3.32 -7.31 -11.67
CA PRO A 104 -3.68 -6.79 -10.36
C PRO A 104 -5.16 -6.36 -10.31
N VAL A 105 -5.75 -6.46 -9.13
CA VAL A 105 -7.09 -5.88 -8.88
C VAL A 105 -6.90 -4.43 -8.49
N VAL A 106 -7.41 -3.53 -9.32
CA VAL A 106 -7.28 -2.09 -9.12
C VAL A 106 -8.66 -1.50 -8.84
N THR A 107 -8.75 -0.72 -7.76
CA THR A 107 -9.94 0.06 -7.41
C THR A 107 -9.52 1.49 -7.18
N THR A 108 -10.04 2.43 -7.97
CA THR A 108 -9.66 3.84 -7.95
C THR A 108 -10.85 4.74 -7.68
N TRP A 109 -10.68 5.73 -6.81
CA TRP A 109 -11.59 6.87 -6.66
C TRP A 109 -10.87 8.16 -7.00
N VAL A 110 -11.29 8.80 -8.08
CA VAL A 110 -10.80 10.12 -8.44
C VAL A 110 -11.39 11.15 -7.48
N TRP A 111 -10.54 11.81 -6.68
CA TRP A 111 -10.98 12.82 -5.73
C TRP A 111 -10.64 14.25 -6.18
N TRP A 112 -9.72 14.39 -7.12
CA TRP A 112 -9.37 15.69 -7.70
C TRP A 112 -8.94 15.52 -9.16
N GLN A 113 -9.47 16.39 -10.01
CA GLN A 113 -9.21 16.40 -11.45
C GLN A 113 -9.01 17.84 -11.92
N ASN A 114 -7.96 18.09 -12.70
CA ASN A 114 -7.70 19.37 -13.33
C ASN A 114 -6.96 19.16 -14.67
N SER A 115 -7.54 19.67 -15.76
CA SER A 115 -6.90 19.83 -17.10
C SER A 115 -5.85 18.77 -17.49
N GLY A 116 -6.19 17.48 -17.44
CA GLY A 116 -5.27 16.39 -17.84
C GLY A 116 -4.49 15.73 -16.70
N LEU A 117 -4.70 16.14 -15.45
CA LEU A 117 -4.18 15.46 -14.26
C LEU A 117 -5.34 14.99 -13.40
N GLU A 118 -5.39 13.69 -13.15
CA GLU A 118 -6.32 13.07 -12.24
C GLU A 118 -5.55 12.49 -11.05
N PHE A 119 -5.99 12.84 -9.84
CA PHE A 119 -5.49 12.23 -8.62
C PHE A 119 -6.56 11.32 -8.05
N GLY A 120 -6.26 10.02 -8.09
CA GLY A 120 -7.06 8.99 -7.46
C GLY A 120 -6.47 8.58 -6.10
N ILE A 121 -7.32 8.10 -5.23
CA ILE A 121 -6.94 7.29 -4.08
C ILE A 121 -7.53 5.91 -4.34
N GLY A 122 -6.70 4.88 -4.32
CA GLY A 122 -7.16 3.57 -4.68
C GLY A 122 -6.35 2.44 -4.07
N SER A 123 -6.61 1.24 -4.54
CA SER A 123 -5.83 0.07 -4.19
C SER A 123 -5.45 -0.71 -5.44
N SER A 124 -4.18 -1.05 -5.54
CA SER A 124 -3.65 -1.95 -6.54
C SER A 124 -3.13 -3.20 -5.84
N ILE A 125 -3.85 -4.31 -6.00
CA ILE A 125 -3.57 -5.56 -5.29
C ILE A 125 -3.04 -6.59 -6.28
N ASP A 126 -1.77 -6.90 -6.14
CA ASP A 126 -1.09 -8.01 -6.80
C ASP A 126 -0.68 -9.08 -5.78
N GLY A 127 -0.01 -10.15 -6.24
CA GLY A 127 0.44 -11.24 -5.37
C GLY A 127 1.43 -10.79 -4.29
N LEU A 128 2.28 -9.81 -4.58
CA LEU A 128 3.23 -9.27 -3.62
C LEU A 128 2.52 -8.38 -2.60
N ALA A 129 1.63 -7.50 -3.07
CA ALA A 129 0.88 -6.60 -2.21
C ALA A 129 0.04 -7.38 -1.19
N ILE A 130 -0.70 -8.41 -1.61
CA ILE A 130 -1.54 -9.19 -0.68
C ILE A 130 -0.72 -9.97 0.34
N LEU A 131 0.46 -10.48 -0.05
CA LEU A 131 1.39 -11.14 0.86
C LEU A 131 1.89 -10.15 1.92
N LEU A 132 2.34 -8.96 1.50
CA LEU A 132 2.84 -7.93 2.40
C LEU A 132 1.72 -7.39 3.31
N ILE A 133 0.53 -7.14 2.79
CA ILE A 133 -0.64 -6.71 3.57
C ILE A 133 -0.94 -7.73 4.68
N THR A 134 -0.99 -9.01 4.35
CA THR A 134 -1.26 -10.08 5.30
C THR A 134 -0.17 -10.17 6.36
N LEU A 135 1.10 -10.11 5.95
CA LEU A 135 2.25 -10.15 6.85
C LEU A 135 2.26 -8.95 7.82
N VAL A 136 2.06 -7.74 7.30
CA VAL A 136 2.02 -6.51 8.12
C VAL A 136 0.88 -6.57 9.12
N ALA A 137 -0.34 -6.92 8.69
CA ALA A 137 -1.49 -7.03 9.58
C ALA A 137 -1.27 -8.08 10.69
N PHE A 138 -0.70 -9.23 10.36
CA PHE A 138 -0.39 -10.30 11.30
C PHE A 138 0.65 -9.87 12.34
N ILE A 139 1.82 -9.38 11.89
CA ILE A 139 2.90 -8.95 12.78
C ILE A 139 2.44 -7.80 13.67
N THR A 140 1.74 -6.82 13.11
CA THR A 140 1.27 -5.68 13.90
C THR A 140 0.27 -6.10 14.98
N LEU A 141 -0.64 -7.02 14.65
CA LEU A 141 -1.57 -7.54 15.66
C LEU A 141 -0.83 -8.22 16.80
N LEU A 142 0.18 -9.05 16.51
CA LEU A 142 1.01 -9.69 17.54
C LEU A 142 1.75 -8.68 18.41
N VAL A 143 2.35 -7.65 17.79
CA VAL A 143 3.03 -6.58 18.50
C VAL A 143 2.06 -5.81 19.40
N MET A 144 0.85 -5.52 18.92
CA MET A 144 -0.17 -4.85 19.72
C MET A 144 -0.64 -5.69 20.91
N ILE A 145 -0.83 -7.00 20.72
CA ILE A 145 -1.17 -7.93 21.83
C ILE A 145 -0.07 -7.92 22.89
N PHE A 146 1.19 -8.05 22.48
CA PHE A 146 2.34 -7.96 23.38
C PHE A 146 2.38 -6.61 24.11
N SER A 147 2.11 -5.53 23.40
CA SER A 147 2.18 -4.16 23.94
C SER A 147 1.11 -3.87 25.00
N VAL A 148 0.00 -4.60 25.03
CA VAL A 148 -1.04 -4.45 26.07
C VAL A 148 -0.46 -4.57 27.48
N ASP A 149 0.45 -5.52 27.67
CA ASP A 149 1.11 -5.71 28.95
C ASP A 149 2.43 -4.93 29.07
N TYR A 150 3.19 -4.83 27.97
CA TYR A 150 4.49 -4.16 27.92
C TYR A 150 4.44 -2.69 28.33
N VAL A 151 3.46 -1.92 27.81
CA VAL A 151 3.28 -0.50 28.15
C VAL A 151 2.23 -0.29 29.25
N ARG A 152 1.87 -1.35 29.99
CA ARG A 152 0.86 -1.28 31.04
C ARG A 152 1.29 -0.35 32.16
N GLY A 153 0.38 0.57 32.52
CA GLY A 153 0.67 1.59 33.55
C GLY A 153 1.38 2.83 33.02
N ASP A 154 1.77 2.88 31.76
CA ASP A 154 2.35 4.07 31.16
C ASP A 154 1.32 5.22 31.11
N ARG A 155 1.80 6.44 31.39
CA ARG A 155 0.99 7.66 31.36
C ARG A 155 0.43 7.96 29.96
N ARG A 156 1.15 7.52 28.90
CA ARG A 156 0.83 7.75 27.49
C ARG A 156 0.35 6.49 26.77
N TYR A 157 -0.21 5.55 27.51
CA TYR A 157 -0.72 4.28 26.97
C TYR A 157 -1.62 4.48 25.74
N THR A 158 -2.63 5.38 25.84
CA THR A 158 -3.53 5.70 24.71
C THR A 158 -2.78 6.25 23.51
N HIS A 159 -1.78 7.12 23.73
CA HIS A 159 -0.98 7.72 22.67
C HIS A 159 -0.13 6.68 21.94
N PHE A 160 0.43 5.71 22.67
CA PHE A 160 1.19 4.61 22.09
C PHE A 160 0.32 3.79 21.13
N PHE A 161 -0.86 3.35 21.56
CA PHE A 161 -1.76 2.58 20.70
C PHE A 161 -2.28 3.39 19.51
N ALA A 162 -2.56 4.67 19.69
CA ALA A 162 -2.93 5.54 18.58
C ALA A 162 -1.81 5.62 17.54
N ALA A 163 -0.57 5.92 17.95
CA ALA A 163 0.56 6.01 17.04
C ALA A 163 0.84 4.69 16.32
N MET A 164 0.79 3.55 17.03
CA MET A 164 0.99 2.22 16.46
C MET A 164 -0.10 1.87 15.43
N THR A 165 -1.37 2.22 15.72
CA THR A 165 -2.49 1.97 14.80
C THR A 165 -2.35 2.81 13.53
N LEU A 166 -1.97 4.10 13.65
CA LEU A 166 -1.74 4.95 12.49
C LEU A 166 -0.51 4.53 11.69
N PHE A 167 0.56 4.09 12.35
CA PHE A 167 1.74 3.52 11.69
C PHE A 167 1.36 2.36 10.79
N SER A 168 0.57 1.43 11.32
CA SER A 168 0.09 0.27 10.54
C SER A 168 -0.79 0.70 9.37
N GLY A 169 -1.70 1.65 9.59
CA GLY A 169 -2.54 2.21 8.53
C GLY A 169 -1.71 2.84 7.42
N GLY A 170 -0.69 3.63 7.75
CA GLY A 170 0.23 4.23 6.80
C GLY A 170 0.99 3.19 5.97
N MET A 171 1.50 2.13 6.63
CA MET A 171 2.17 1.02 5.96
C MET A 171 1.25 0.30 4.97
N LEU A 172 0.02 0.01 5.37
CA LEU A 172 -0.96 -0.66 4.52
C LEU A 172 -1.40 0.20 3.34
N ILE A 173 -1.61 1.52 3.55
CA ILE A 173 -1.89 2.48 2.48
C ILE A 173 -0.74 2.54 1.48
N MET A 174 0.51 2.53 1.94
CA MET A 174 1.68 2.53 1.08
C MET A 174 1.76 1.26 0.24
N VAL A 175 1.58 0.08 0.85
CA VAL A 175 1.70 -1.21 0.16
C VAL A 175 0.65 -1.40 -0.93
N MET A 176 -0.57 -0.89 -0.73
CA MET A 176 -1.65 -1.00 -1.70
C MET A 176 -1.76 0.18 -2.67
N SER A 177 -0.79 1.12 -2.65
CA SER A 177 -0.88 2.33 -3.46
C SER A 177 -0.88 2.03 -4.95
N GLU A 178 -1.77 2.68 -5.71
CA GLU A 178 -1.83 2.63 -7.17
C GLU A 178 -1.01 3.72 -7.85
N ASN A 179 -0.65 4.76 -7.09
CA ASN A 179 0.10 5.90 -7.61
C ASN A 179 1.16 6.39 -6.62
N MET A 180 2.14 7.13 -7.16
CA MET A 180 3.29 7.64 -6.40
C MET A 180 2.89 8.62 -5.30
N VAL A 181 1.83 9.41 -5.49
CA VAL A 181 1.36 10.39 -4.49
C VAL A 181 0.82 9.68 -3.26
N GLN A 182 0.00 8.64 -3.45
CA GLN A 182 -0.53 7.83 -2.36
C GLN A 182 0.58 7.05 -1.65
N LEU A 183 1.56 6.53 -2.41
CA LEU A 183 2.74 5.85 -1.85
C LEU A 183 3.50 6.78 -0.91
N ILE A 184 3.81 8.01 -1.36
CA ILE A 184 4.49 9.02 -0.56
C ILE A 184 3.66 9.39 0.68
N LEU A 185 2.34 9.55 0.54
CA LEU A 185 1.46 9.84 1.69
C LEU A 185 1.57 8.75 2.76
N GLY A 186 1.48 7.47 2.38
CA GLY A 186 1.64 6.35 3.32
C GLY A 186 3.02 6.33 3.97
N TRP A 187 4.07 6.59 3.20
CA TRP A 187 5.44 6.70 3.67
C TRP A 187 5.62 7.84 4.71
N GLU A 188 5.06 9.03 4.43
CA GLU A 188 5.12 10.19 5.32
C GLU A 188 4.39 9.94 6.64
N ILE A 189 3.24 9.26 6.61
CA ILE A 189 2.50 8.86 7.81
C ILE A 189 3.35 7.91 8.67
N MET A 190 4.03 6.94 8.06
CA MET A 190 4.94 6.04 8.78
C MET A 190 6.12 6.81 9.41
N GLY A 191 6.72 7.72 8.67
CA GLY A 191 7.82 8.56 9.17
C GLY A 191 7.42 9.38 10.39
N LEU A 192 6.24 10.02 10.35
CA LEU A 192 5.70 10.79 11.45
C LEU A 192 5.40 9.90 12.68
N THR A 193 4.73 8.79 12.48
CA THR A 193 4.34 7.90 13.59
C THR A 193 5.54 7.16 14.17
N SER A 194 6.54 6.83 13.35
CA SER A 194 7.83 6.31 13.81
C SER A 194 8.53 7.31 14.75
N PHE A 195 8.58 8.59 14.39
CA PHE A 195 9.07 9.66 15.26
C PHE A 195 8.33 9.71 16.60
N MET A 196 6.98 9.61 16.56
CA MET A 196 6.15 9.60 17.77
C MET A 196 6.43 8.39 18.66
N LEU A 197 6.70 7.22 18.08
CA LEU A 197 6.99 5.98 18.83
C LEU A 197 8.41 5.98 19.40
N ILE A 198 9.42 6.43 18.65
CA ILE A 198 10.80 6.55 19.14
C ILE A 198 10.86 7.56 20.28
N GLY A 199 10.16 8.69 20.14
CA GLY A 199 10.07 9.74 21.14
C GLY A 199 8.98 9.50 22.20
N HIS A 200 8.54 8.25 22.43
CA HIS A 200 7.43 7.97 23.36
C HIS A 200 7.66 8.55 24.74
N TRP A 201 8.86 8.43 25.29
CA TRP A 201 9.27 9.03 26.57
C TRP A 201 10.11 10.30 26.33
N TRP A 202 9.48 11.32 25.75
CA TRP A 202 10.15 12.56 25.33
C TRP A 202 10.71 13.42 26.50
N GLU A 203 10.29 13.15 27.76
CA GLU A 203 10.88 13.79 28.94
C GLU A 203 12.35 13.40 29.14
N GLU A 204 12.75 12.26 28.64
CA GLU A 204 14.15 11.84 28.64
C GLU A 204 14.86 12.47 27.44
N GLU A 205 15.83 13.34 27.71
CA GLU A 205 16.55 14.08 26.68
C GLU A 205 17.22 13.15 25.66
N ALA A 206 17.71 11.98 26.08
CA ALA A 206 18.30 10.98 25.21
C ALA A 206 17.32 10.48 24.16
N ASN A 207 16.07 10.19 24.58
CA ASN A 207 15.02 9.69 23.69
C ASN A 207 14.56 10.76 22.70
N SER A 208 14.38 12.00 23.18
CA SER A 208 14.05 13.14 22.34
C SER A 208 15.11 13.41 21.27
N ARG A 209 16.39 13.38 21.65
CA ARG A 209 17.49 13.54 20.69
C ARG A 209 17.55 12.40 19.68
N ALA A 210 17.30 11.15 20.11
CA ALA A 210 17.25 10.00 19.22
C ALA A 210 16.11 10.10 18.21
N ALA A 211 14.90 10.50 18.67
CA ALA A 211 13.74 10.71 17.82
C ALA A 211 13.98 11.79 16.77
N LEU A 212 14.51 12.95 17.18
CA LEU A 212 14.85 14.04 16.26
C LEU A 212 15.90 13.62 15.25
N LYS A 213 16.95 12.91 15.68
CA LYS A 213 18.00 12.41 14.78
C LYS A 213 17.42 11.44 13.75
N ALA A 214 16.61 10.48 14.17
CA ALA A 214 15.95 9.54 13.27
C ALA A 214 15.05 10.27 12.26
N PHE A 215 14.21 11.19 12.73
CA PHE A 215 13.30 11.96 11.89
C PHE A 215 14.02 12.77 10.82
N PHE A 216 15.03 13.58 11.19
CA PHE A 216 15.77 14.38 10.23
C PHE A 216 16.57 13.55 9.23
N THR A 217 17.11 12.40 9.65
CA THR A 217 17.84 11.49 8.75
C THR A 217 16.91 10.94 7.66
N VAL A 218 15.69 10.52 8.04
CA VAL A 218 14.70 10.04 7.08
C VAL A 218 14.25 11.17 6.15
N ARG A 219 14.01 12.38 6.68
CA ARG A 219 13.57 13.54 5.87
C ARG A 219 14.55 13.95 4.78
N VAL A 220 15.85 13.76 4.99
CA VAL A 220 16.83 13.98 3.92
C VAL A 220 16.63 12.98 2.77
N GLY A 221 16.32 11.71 3.10
CA GLY A 221 15.95 10.71 2.09
C GLY A 221 14.64 11.05 1.36
N ASP A 222 13.65 11.59 2.09
CA ASP A 222 12.34 11.97 1.53
C ASP A 222 12.46 13.06 0.46
N VAL A 223 13.38 14.01 0.63
CA VAL A 223 13.68 15.01 -0.41
C VAL A 223 14.16 14.31 -1.69
N GLY A 224 15.04 13.30 -1.56
CA GLY A 224 15.48 12.49 -2.70
C GLY A 224 14.33 11.74 -3.37
N LEU A 225 13.42 11.15 -2.58
CA LEU A 225 12.23 10.46 -3.07
C LEU A 225 11.30 11.41 -3.85
N LEU A 226 11.05 12.62 -3.33
CA LEU A 226 10.22 13.64 -4.00
C LEU A 226 10.85 14.10 -5.32
N VAL A 227 12.16 14.37 -5.32
CA VAL A 227 12.88 14.75 -6.55
C VAL A 227 12.84 13.61 -7.57
N GLY A 228 13.11 12.37 -7.14
CA GLY A 228 13.03 11.20 -8.01
C GLY A 228 11.63 11.00 -8.60
N THR A 229 10.59 11.16 -7.80
CA THR A 229 9.19 11.09 -8.26
C THR A 229 8.87 12.18 -9.28
N ALA A 230 9.36 13.41 -9.06
CA ALA A 230 9.17 14.50 -10.03
C ALA A 230 9.88 14.21 -11.36
N ILE A 231 11.11 13.68 -11.34
CA ILE A 231 11.84 13.30 -12.55
C ILE A 231 11.07 12.21 -13.32
N ILE A 232 10.62 11.16 -12.63
CA ILE A 232 9.84 10.08 -13.24
C ILE A 232 8.53 10.62 -13.82
N PHE A 233 7.83 11.50 -13.09
CA PHE A 233 6.60 12.11 -13.55
C PHE A 233 6.81 12.86 -14.87
N PHE A 234 7.78 13.76 -14.95
CA PHE A 234 8.05 14.54 -16.17
C PHE A 234 8.51 13.66 -17.33
N GLY A 235 9.22 12.55 -17.05
CA GLY A 235 9.62 11.61 -18.10
C GLY A 235 8.46 10.76 -18.63
N ALA A 236 7.60 10.27 -17.74
CA ALA A 236 6.55 9.32 -18.10
C ALA A 236 5.21 9.97 -18.49
N ASN A 237 4.93 11.22 -18.05
CA ASN A 237 3.59 11.78 -18.13
C ASN A 237 3.07 11.93 -19.57
N GLN A 238 3.88 12.47 -20.48
CA GLN A 238 3.45 12.65 -21.87
C GLN A 238 3.14 11.29 -22.52
N TRP A 239 4.02 10.33 -22.34
CA TRP A 239 3.83 8.99 -22.87
C TRP A 239 2.58 8.31 -22.26
N ALA A 240 2.35 8.45 -20.96
CA ALA A 240 1.19 7.88 -20.28
C ALA A 240 -0.13 8.47 -20.77
N VAL A 241 -0.18 9.79 -21.00
CA VAL A 241 -1.36 10.47 -21.59
C VAL A 241 -1.62 10.00 -23.00
N ASP A 242 -0.58 9.92 -23.85
CA ASP A 242 -0.74 9.59 -25.27
C ASP A 242 -1.09 8.11 -25.51
N ASN A 243 -0.66 7.20 -24.63
CA ASN A 243 -0.79 5.76 -24.84
C ASN A 243 -1.79 5.05 -23.92
N LEU A 244 -2.04 5.56 -22.72
CA LEU A 244 -2.81 4.84 -21.69
C LEU A 244 -3.99 5.65 -21.12
N ASP A 245 -4.23 6.87 -21.57
CA ASP A 245 -5.22 7.79 -20.99
C ASP A 245 -5.05 7.92 -19.45
N SER A 246 -3.78 7.98 -19.02
CA SER A 246 -3.36 8.00 -17.63
C SER A 246 -2.31 9.07 -17.42
N ASN A 247 -1.87 9.27 -16.18
CA ASN A 247 -0.84 10.26 -15.86
C ASN A 247 0.45 9.61 -15.34
N GLY A 248 1.55 10.39 -15.35
CA GLY A 248 2.87 9.96 -14.93
C GLY A 248 3.03 9.67 -13.42
N PHE A 249 1.99 9.78 -12.60
CA PHE A 249 2.00 9.34 -11.21
C PHE A 249 1.47 7.92 -11.03
N ASN A 250 0.72 7.39 -12.01
CA ASN A 250 0.20 6.02 -11.94
C ASN A 250 1.33 5.00 -12.07
N ILE A 251 1.45 4.09 -11.10
CA ILE A 251 2.56 3.12 -11.03
C ILE A 251 2.52 2.16 -12.23
N ALA A 252 1.35 1.71 -12.66
CA ALA A 252 1.22 0.83 -13.82
C ALA A 252 1.63 1.56 -15.12
N ALA A 253 1.28 2.84 -15.25
CA ALA A 253 1.70 3.65 -16.41
C ALA A 253 3.22 3.88 -16.43
N ILE A 254 3.84 4.14 -15.27
CA ILE A 254 5.30 4.26 -15.14
C ILE A 254 5.99 2.95 -15.54
N GLN A 255 5.48 1.81 -15.08
CA GLN A 255 6.02 0.50 -15.45
C GLN A 255 5.92 0.24 -16.97
N ALA A 256 4.78 0.56 -17.55
CA ALA A 256 4.57 0.42 -19.00
C ALA A 256 5.52 1.32 -19.81
N TRP A 257 5.69 2.58 -19.40
CA TRP A 257 6.65 3.49 -20.02
C TRP A 257 8.08 2.97 -19.91
N ALA A 258 8.51 2.49 -18.75
CA ALA A 258 9.84 1.92 -18.57
C ALA A 258 10.09 0.69 -19.46
N LEU A 259 9.05 -0.12 -19.71
CA LEU A 259 9.12 -1.31 -20.58
C LEU A 259 9.04 -0.97 -22.06
N SER A 260 8.48 0.18 -22.46
CA SER A 260 8.37 0.59 -23.87
C SER A 260 9.72 0.82 -24.55
N GLY A 261 10.77 1.06 -23.77
CA GLY A 261 12.11 1.41 -24.24
C GLY A 261 12.32 2.90 -24.50
N GLU A 262 11.27 3.71 -24.45
CA GLU A 262 11.36 5.18 -24.61
C GLU A 262 11.95 5.87 -23.39
N ALA A 263 12.01 5.17 -22.26
CA ALA A 263 12.70 5.65 -21.05
C ALA A 263 14.23 5.84 -21.26
N ASN A 264 14.79 5.30 -22.34
CA ASN A 264 16.22 5.35 -22.64
C ASN A 264 16.60 6.36 -23.72
N THR A 265 15.64 7.11 -24.24
CA THR A 265 15.83 8.14 -25.26
C THR A 265 15.66 9.53 -24.63
#